data_fbe20a4349e8bb5903953800f6290618
#
_entry.id   fbe20a4349e8bb5903953800f6290618
#
_cell.length_a   1.000
_cell.length_b   1.000
_cell.length_c   1.000
_cell.angle_alpha   90.00
_cell.angle_beta   90.00
_cell.angle_gamma   90.00
#
_symmetry.space_group_name_H-M   'P 1'
#
loop_
_entity.id
_entity.type
_entity.pdbx_description
1 polymer ?
#
loop_
_entity_poly.entity_id
_entity_poly.type
_entity_poly.pdbx_seq_one_letter_code
_entity_poly.pdbx_strand_id
1 'polypeptide(L)'
;MFPAQRPRRLRRTPAIRRLVAETTLSPSDFVAPLFVGEGLSEPKPILSLPGHFRHTLNSLHDEVKALQSAGVSGVILFGVPETKDEYGSGAWDPKGVAQVALRSLRDSFGDDIVLMADLCLDEYTTHGHCGVLRSDGTVDNDATLELYTRVAVAQAEAGAAVVAPSGMMDGQVAAIRGALDEASYDETIILAYAAKYASGLYGPFREAVGVEIEGGGNRTAYQQDSRNRREALREARADVEQGADIVMVKPAMTYLDVVSDLRRELDVPLCAYHVSGEYAMVKAADANGWIDGTAVAIEQLTAVRRAGADFVLTYFARELAEELSR
;
A
#
# COMPACT_ATOMS: atom_id res chain seq x y z
N MET A 1 -43.10 -25.89 -19.41
CA MET A 1 -42.83 -24.51 -19.88
C MET A 1 -41.33 -24.30 -19.95
N PHE A 2 -40.76 -23.92 -21.10
CA PHE A 2 -39.31 -23.61 -21.20
C PHE A 2 -39.02 -22.29 -20.51
N PRO A 3 -37.84 -22.12 -19.84
CA PRO A 3 -37.49 -20.87 -19.23
C PRO A 3 -37.33 -19.76 -20.29
N ALA A 4 -38.03 -18.61 -20.08
CA ALA A 4 -37.98 -17.45 -20.97
C ALA A 4 -36.57 -16.79 -20.93
N GLN A 5 -35.92 -16.78 -19.75
CA GLN A 5 -34.58 -16.26 -19.52
C GLN A 5 -33.54 -17.38 -19.47
N ARG A 6 -32.44 -17.21 -20.16
CA ARG A 6 -31.33 -18.17 -20.21
C ARG A 6 -29.97 -17.46 -20.07
N PRO A 7 -29.57 -17.06 -18.88
CA PRO A 7 -28.30 -16.36 -18.65
C PRO A 7 -27.07 -17.14 -19.12
N ARG A 8 -27.14 -18.49 -19.19
CA ARG A 8 -26.06 -19.34 -19.73
C ARG A 8 -25.65 -19.01 -21.16
N ARG A 9 -26.52 -18.33 -21.95
CA ARG A 9 -26.20 -17.92 -23.33
C ARG A 9 -24.96 -17.01 -23.35
N LEU A 10 -24.79 -16.14 -22.35
CA LEU A 10 -23.65 -15.20 -22.24
C LEU A 10 -22.37 -15.84 -21.74
N ARG A 11 -22.39 -17.14 -21.34
CA ARG A 11 -21.23 -17.85 -20.79
C ARG A 11 -20.66 -18.93 -21.71
N ARG A 12 -21.26 -19.16 -22.89
CA ARG A 12 -21.02 -20.32 -23.74
C ARG A 12 -19.61 -20.43 -24.28
N THR A 13 -18.99 -19.32 -24.66
CA THR A 13 -17.67 -19.31 -25.26
C THR A 13 -16.77 -18.29 -24.59
N PRO A 14 -15.42 -18.48 -24.62
CA PRO A 14 -14.49 -17.48 -24.11
C PRO A 14 -14.70 -16.09 -24.76
N ALA A 15 -14.94 -16.04 -26.07
CA ALA A 15 -15.18 -14.79 -26.79
C ALA A 15 -16.42 -14.04 -26.28
N ILE A 16 -17.55 -14.76 -26.06
CA ILE A 16 -18.76 -14.16 -25.48
C ILE A 16 -18.46 -13.66 -24.05
N ARG A 17 -17.78 -14.45 -23.23
CA ARG A 17 -17.44 -14.02 -21.85
C ARG A 17 -16.58 -12.77 -21.84
N ARG A 18 -15.58 -12.65 -22.72
CA ARG A 18 -14.77 -11.43 -22.86
C ARG A 18 -15.60 -10.23 -23.31
N LEU A 19 -16.52 -10.44 -24.27
CA LEU A 19 -17.37 -9.37 -24.81
C LEU A 19 -18.29 -8.73 -23.76
N VAL A 20 -18.77 -9.52 -22.79
CA VAL A 20 -19.72 -9.07 -21.76
C VAL A 20 -19.06 -8.87 -20.39
N ALA A 21 -17.75 -8.95 -20.31
CA ALA A 21 -17.03 -8.69 -19.05
C ALA A 21 -17.16 -7.22 -18.65
N GLU A 22 -17.64 -6.97 -17.43
CA GLU A 22 -17.81 -5.63 -16.87
C GLU A 22 -16.53 -5.11 -16.24
N THR A 23 -15.65 -6.01 -15.83
CA THR A 23 -14.38 -5.69 -15.14
C THR A 23 -13.24 -6.40 -15.82
N THR A 24 -12.18 -5.68 -16.09
CA THR A 24 -10.92 -6.19 -16.63
C THR A 24 -9.77 -5.84 -15.69
N LEU A 25 -8.72 -6.63 -15.71
CA LEU A 25 -7.43 -6.32 -15.07
C LEU A 25 -6.41 -5.98 -16.14
N SER A 26 -5.61 -4.95 -15.88
CA SER A 26 -4.45 -4.58 -16.67
C SER A 26 -3.22 -4.50 -15.76
N PRO A 27 -2.00 -4.76 -16.27
CA PRO A 27 -0.77 -4.45 -15.53
C PRO A 27 -0.73 -3.03 -14.98
N SER A 28 -1.31 -2.06 -15.71
CA SER A 28 -1.40 -0.67 -15.28
C SER A 28 -2.32 -0.41 -14.07
N ASP A 29 -3.14 -1.38 -13.68
CA ASP A 29 -3.96 -1.29 -12.47
C ASP A 29 -3.17 -1.60 -11.19
N PHE A 30 -1.89 -1.99 -11.30
CA PHE A 30 -1.11 -2.47 -10.16
C PHE A 30 -0.06 -1.47 -9.71
N VAL A 31 0.14 -1.43 -8.38
CA VAL A 31 1.27 -0.81 -7.70
C VAL A 31 1.96 -1.88 -6.86
N ALA A 32 3.28 -1.98 -7.00
CA ALA A 32 4.08 -2.98 -6.29
C ALA A 32 4.65 -2.42 -4.98
N PRO A 33 4.41 -3.04 -3.81
CA PRO A 33 5.10 -2.72 -2.57
C PRO A 33 6.52 -3.30 -2.58
N LEU A 34 7.53 -2.44 -2.34
CA LEU A 34 8.93 -2.79 -2.35
C LEU A 34 9.62 -2.35 -1.05
N PHE A 35 10.54 -3.17 -0.57
CA PHE A 35 11.29 -2.93 0.66
C PHE A 35 12.75 -2.68 0.31
N VAL A 36 13.32 -1.57 0.81
CA VAL A 36 14.74 -1.25 0.66
C VAL A 36 15.43 -1.23 2.02
N GLY A 37 16.47 -2.06 2.19
CA GLY A 37 17.21 -2.18 3.43
C GLY A 37 18.49 -1.37 3.42
N GLU A 38 18.74 -0.65 4.49
CA GLU A 38 19.99 0.06 4.71
C GLU A 38 21.14 -0.94 4.95
N GLY A 39 22.35 -0.61 4.48
CA GLY A 39 23.57 -1.39 4.74
C GLY A 39 23.64 -2.80 4.13
N LEU A 40 22.65 -3.20 3.32
CA LEU A 40 22.64 -4.54 2.71
C LEU A 40 23.67 -4.65 1.58
N SER A 41 24.48 -5.71 1.61
CA SER A 41 25.39 -6.08 0.52
C SER A 41 24.73 -6.92 -0.58
N GLU A 42 23.65 -7.63 -0.25
CA GLU A 42 22.85 -8.47 -1.15
C GLU A 42 21.36 -8.41 -0.76
N PRO A 43 20.43 -8.67 -1.70
CA PRO A 43 19.01 -8.69 -1.38
C PRO A 43 18.67 -9.84 -0.43
N LYS A 44 17.92 -9.53 0.64
CA LYS A 44 17.55 -10.49 1.68
C LYS A 44 16.13 -11.00 1.47
N PRO A 45 15.91 -12.31 1.28
CA PRO A 45 14.57 -12.85 1.09
C PRO A 45 13.70 -12.67 2.34
N ILE A 46 12.40 -12.41 2.13
CA ILE A 46 11.38 -12.31 3.18
C ILE A 46 10.66 -13.65 3.23
N LEU A 47 10.86 -14.43 4.28
CA LEU A 47 10.43 -15.84 4.33
C LEU A 47 8.89 -15.98 4.26
N SER A 48 8.16 -15.08 4.91
CA SER A 48 6.69 -15.08 4.89
C SER A 48 6.07 -14.44 3.64
N LEU A 49 6.90 -13.89 2.73
CA LEU A 49 6.50 -13.32 1.43
C LEU A 49 7.33 -13.99 0.31
N PRO A 50 7.03 -15.24 -0.08
CA PRO A 50 7.78 -15.96 -1.10
C PRO A 50 7.92 -15.15 -2.40
N GLY A 51 9.15 -14.99 -2.90
CA GLY A 51 9.44 -14.20 -4.09
C GLY A 51 9.72 -12.72 -3.84
N HIS A 52 9.58 -12.23 -2.60
CA HIS A 52 9.88 -10.85 -2.23
C HIS A 52 11.15 -10.74 -1.39
N PHE A 53 11.80 -9.57 -1.47
CA PHE A 53 13.08 -9.30 -0.86
C PHE A 53 13.10 -7.93 -0.17
N ARG A 54 13.93 -7.79 0.86
CA ARG A 54 14.50 -6.49 1.19
C ARG A 54 15.63 -6.24 0.20
N HIS A 55 15.49 -5.24 -0.62
CA HIS A 55 16.42 -4.92 -1.69
C HIS A 55 17.61 -4.10 -1.20
N THR A 56 18.75 -4.30 -1.85
CA THR A 56 19.81 -3.28 -1.94
C THR A 56 19.36 -2.21 -2.95
N LEU A 57 20.03 -1.07 -3.02
CA LEU A 57 19.74 -0.06 -4.05
C LEU A 57 19.84 -0.66 -5.47
N ASN A 58 20.87 -1.44 -5.75
CA ASN A 58 21.06 -2.04 -7.09
C ASN A 58 19.93 -3.03 -7.43
N SER A 59 19.61 -3.98 -6.54
CA SER A 59 18.55 -4.94 -6.80
C SER A 59 17.16 -4.30 -6.83
N LEU A 60 16.96 -3.16 -6.14
CA LEU A 60 15.75 -2.35 -6.23
C LEU A 60 15.58 -1.76 -7.64
N HIS A 61 16.66 -1.23 -8.23
CA HIS A 61 16.64 -0.75 -9.60
C HIS A 61 16.26 -1.84 -10.61
N ASP A 62 16.84 -3.04 -10.46
CA ASP A 62 16.54 -4.18 -11.33
C ASP A 62 15.06 -4.59 -11.22
N GLU A 63 14.50 -4.60 -9.99
CA GLU A 63 13.11 -4.93 -9.75
C GLU A 63 12.16 -3.87 -10.34
N VAL A 64 12.44 -2.57 -10.11
CA VAL A 64 11.62 -1.48 -10.67
C VAL A 64 11.65 -1.51 -12.19
N LYS A 65 12.81 -1.78 -12.81
CA LYS A 65 12.92 -1.94 -14.26
C LYS A 65 12.09 -3.11 -14.79
N ALA A 66 12.07 -4.23 -14.07
CA ALA A 66 11.27 -5.39 -14.45
C ALA A 66 9.76 -5.09 -14.35
N LEU A 67 9.32 -4.41 -13.28
CA LEU A 67 7.94 -3.97 -13.08
C LEU A 67 7.50 -3.00 -14.18
N GLN A 68 8.30 -1.98 -14.48
CA GLN A 68 8.06 -1.03 -15.57
C GLN A 68 7.93 -1.77 -16.91
N SER A 69 8.84 -2.70 -17.20
CA SER A 69 8.82 -3.49 -18.45
C SER A 69 7.59 -4.39 -18.56
N ALA A 70 7.04 -4.83 -17.43
CA ALA A 70 5.78 -5.59 -17.38
C ALA A 70 4.53 -4.71 -17.46
N GLY A 71 4.67 -3.38 -17.48
CA GLY A 71 3.57 -2.42 -17.59
C GLY A 71 2.89 -2.05 -16.27
N VAL A 72 3.55 -2.30 -15.13
CA VAL A 72 3.10 -1.86 -13.80
C VAL A 72 3.26 -0.35 -13.68
N SER A 73 2.22 0.35 -13.21
CA SER A 73 2.18 1.82 -13.19
C SER A 73 2.98 2.47 -12.08
N GLY A 74 3.16 1.80 -10.94
CA GLY A 74 3.81 2.43 -9.79
C GLY A 74 4.41 1.44 -8.81
N VAL A 75 5.26 1.97 -7.95
CA VAL A 75 5.82 1.26 -6.80
C VAL A 75 5.63 2.09 -5.55
N ILE A 76 5.41 1.43 -4.40
CA ILE A 76 5.42 2.08 -3.09
C ILE A 76 6.61 1.55 -2.30
N LEU A 77 7.45 2.46 -1.79
CA LEU A 77 8.67 2.12 -1.08
C LEU A 77 8.47 2.12 0.43
N PHE A 78 9.00 1.09 1.08
CA PHE A 78 9.14 0.95 2.52
C PHE A 78 10.63 0.91 2.85
N GLY A 79 11.10 1.91 3.60
CA GLY A 79 12.49 1.96 4.06
C GLY A 79 12.70 1.10 5.30
N VAL A 80 13.74 0.28 5.30
CA VAL A 80 14.12 -0.54 6.47
C VAL A 80 15.48 -0.07 6.97
N PRO A 81 15.53 0.83 7.98
CA PRO A 81 16.76 1.38 8.49
C PRO A 81 17.55 0.34 9.30
N GLU A 82 18.87 0.51 9.37
CA GLU A 82 19.74 -0.30 10.22
C GLU A 82 19.62 0.09 11.69
N THR A 83 19.41 1.37 11.97
CA THR A 83 19.25 1.92 13.31
C THR A 83 17.89 2.59 13.49
N LYS A 84 17.32 2.45 14.69
CA LYS A 84 16.02 3.01 15.05
C LYS A 84 16.16 3.84 16.33
N ASP A 85 15.29 4.83 16.52
CA ASP A 85 15.20 5.61 17.76
C ASP A 85 13.74 5.76 18.24
N GLU A 86 13.52 6.45 19.34
CA GLU A 86 12.19 6.65 19.93
C GLU A 86 11.25 7.51 19.07
N TYR A 87 11.82 8.38 18.22
CA TYR A 87 11.06 9.31 17.38
C TYR A 87 10.93 8.84 15.94
N GLY A 88 11.72 7.85 15.53
CA GLY A 88 11.79 7.40 14.14
C GLY A 88 12.49 8.40 13.22
N SER A 89 13.56 9.07 13.73
CA SER A 89 14.20 10.19 13.02
C SER A 89 14.77 9.82 11.64
N GLY A 90 15.10 8.56 11.41
CA GLY A 90 15.49 8.06 10.09
C GLY A 90 14.44 8.23 8.99
N ALA A 91 13.16 8.41 9.36
CA ALA A 91 12.08 8.59 8.41
C ALA A 91 12.15 9.93 7.63
N TRP A 92 12.76 10.95 8.21
CA TRP A 92 12.95 12.28 7.56
C TRP A 92 14.42 12.66 7.37
N ASP A 93 15.36 11.76 7.67
CA ASP A 93 16.77 12.01 7.39
C ASP A 93 16.98 12.12 5.86
N PRO A 94 17.55 13.23 5.35
CA PRO A 94 17.87 13.32 3.92
C PRO A 94 18.79 12.22 3.41
N LYS A 95 19.54 11.57 4.30
CA LYS A 95 20.40 10.40 3.98
C LYS A 95 19.74 9.07 4.34
N GLY A 96 18.52 9.08 4.85
CA GLY A 96 17.76 7.88 5.16
C GLY A 96 17.57 6.98 3.95
N VAL A 97 17.44 5.69 4.19
CA VAL A 97 17.40 4.66 3.14
C VAL A 97 16.27 4.89 2.13
N ALA A 98 15.09 5.34 2.58
CA ALA A 98 13.96 5.64 1.71
C ALA A 98 14.25 6.84 0.81
N GLN A 99 14.79 7.95 1.35
CA GLN A 99 15.14 9.15 0.59
C GLN A 99 16.26 8.91 -0.41
N VAL A 100 17.26 8.11 -0.04
CA VAL A 100 18.34 7.71 -0.96
C VAL A 100 17.78 6.86 -2.09
N ALA A 101 16.90 5.91 -1.79
CA ALA A 101 16.26 5.06 -2.80
C ALA A 101 15.36 5.88 -3.74
N LEU A 102 14.52 6.77 -3.21
CA LEU A 102 13.65 7.65 -4.01
C LEU A 102 14.45 8.50 -5.01
N ARG A 103 15.50 9.22 -4.55
CA ARG A 103 16.35 10.00 -5.45
C ARG A 103 16.98 9.15 -6.55
N SER A 104 17.55 8.02 -6.17
CA SER A 104 18.20 7.09 -7.10
C SER A 104 17.24 6.55 -8.16
N LEU A 105 16.00 6.21 -7.76
CA LEU A 105 14.97 5.77 -8.70
C LEU A 105 14.45 6.93 -9.56
N ARG A 106 14.24 8.11 -8.99
CA ARG A 106 13.82 9.29 -9.74
C ARG A 106 14.83 9.69 -10.82
N ASP A 107 16.12 9.66 -10.49
CA ASP A 107 17.21 9.93 -11.44
C ASP A 107 17.24 8.91 -12.58
N SER A 108 16.86 7.65 -12.31
CA SER A 108 16.96 6.56 -13.29
C SER A 108 15.71 6.38 -14.15
N PHE A 109 14.53 6.59 -13.59
CA PHE A 109 13.26 6.27 -14.25
C PHE A 109 12.40 7.51 -14.56
N GLY A 110 12.75 8.69 -14.01
CA GLY A 110 11.99 9.91 -14.25
C GLY A 110 10.51 9.73 -13.88
N ASP A 111 9.63 10.04 -14.84
CA ASP A 111 8.17 9.93 -14.72
C ASP A 111 7.60 8.63 -15.36
N ASP A 112 8.45 7.72 -15.82
CA ASP A 112 8.01 6.50 -16.49
C ASP A 112 7.34 5.48 -15.54
N ILE A 113 7.50 5.65 -14.23
CA ILE A 113 6.84 4.88 -13.18
C ILE A 113 6.53 5.79 -11.99
N VAL A 114 5.35 5.63 -11.40
CA VAL A 114 4.95 6.45 -10.24
C VAL A 114 5.70 5.98 -8.99
N LEU A 115 6.53 6.86 -8.44
CA LEU A 115 7.24 6.61 -7.17
C LEU A 115 6.39 7.09 -6.00
N MET A 116 5.93 6.14 -5.19
CA MET A 116 5.20 6.39 -3.95
C MET A 116 6.09 6.06 -2.75
N ALA A 117 5.92 6.78 -1.65
CA ALA A 117 6.58 6.48 -0.38
C ALA A 117 5.55 6.26 0.71
N ASP A 118 5.68 5.16 1.46
CA ASP A 118 4.92 5.01 2.71
C ASP A 118 5.35 6.07 3.71
N LEU A 119 4.39 6.73 4.33
CA LEU A 119 4.65 7.77 5.32
C LEU A 119 4.18 7.27 6.68
N CYS A 120 5.11 6.72 7.43
CA CYS A 120 4.89 6.21 8.77
C CYS A 120 6.20 6.28 9.58
N LEU A 121 6.13 6.02 10.88
CA LEU A 121 7.29 5.97 11.77
C LEU A 121 7.60 4.56 12.26
N ASP A 122 6.71 3.60 12.07
CA ASP A 122 6.83 2.28 12.71
C ASP A 122 8.06 1.47 12.24
N GLU A 123 8.53 1.66 11.01
CA GLU A 123 9.78 1.06 10.52
C GLU A 123 11.00 1.65 11.21
N TYR A 124 10.92 2.89 11.68
CA TYR A 124 12.01 3.71 12.19
C TYR A 124 12.02 3.85 13.71
N THR A 125 10.91 3.50 14.40
CA THR A 125 10.81 3.57 15.87
C THR A 125 11.26 2.28 16.54
N THR A 126 11.90 2.40 17.70
CA THR A 126 12.33 1.24 18.52
C THR A 126 11.14 0.47 19.08
N HIS A 127 10.03 1.15 19.39
CA HIS A 127 8.81 0.57 19.95
C HIS A 127 7.82 0.02 18.92
N GLY A 128 8.03 0.29 17.61
CA GLY A 128 7.23 -0.25 16.52
C GLY A 128 5.81 0.32 16.40
N HIS A 129 5.48 1.42 17.05
CA HIS A 129 4.24 2.17 16.83
C HIS A 129 4.39 3.21 15.71
N CYS A 130 3.26 3.57 15.10
CA CYS A 130 3.21 4.52 13.98
C CYS A 130 3.38 5.99 14.42
N GLY A 131 3.51 6.28 15.68
CA GLY A 131 3.67 7.64 16.23
C GLY A 131 4.46 7.66 17.51
N VAL A 132 4.73 8.87 18.01
CA VAL A 132 5.43 9.14 19.27
C VAL A 132 4.62 8.61 20.45
N LEU A 133 5.28 8.05 21.44
CA LEU A 133 4.60 7.55 22.64
C LEU A 133 4.59 8.60 23.74
N ARG A 134 3.46 8.69 24.47
CA ARG A 134 3.36 9.34 25.77
C ARG A 134 3.99 8.47 26.85
N SER A 135 4.19 9.04 28.02
CA SER A 135 4.76 8.32 29.18
C SER A 135 3.95 7.12 29.65
N ASP A 136 2.67 7.04 29.27
CA ASP A 136 1.78 5.91 29.56
C ASP A 136 1.80 4.83 28.46
N GLY A 137 2.63 4.98 27.43
CA GLY A 137 2.77 4.05 26.29
C GLY A 137 1.70 4.23 25.19
N THR A 138 0.80 5.21 25.32
CA THR A 138 -0.16 5.52 24.24
C THR A 138 0.46 6.43 23.19
N VAL A 139 -0.01 6.33 21.93
CA VAL A 139 0.44 7.20 20.86
C VAL A 139 -0.06 8.62 21.07
N ASP A 140 0.85 9.60 21.03
CA ASP A 140 0.53 11.03 21.02
C ASP A 140 0.21 11.48 19.60
N ASN A 141 -1.07 11.65 19.29
CA ASN A 141 -1.53 12.05 17.98
C ASN A 141 -0.88 13.35 17.51
N ASP A 142 -1.00 14.42 18.30
CA ASP A 142 -0.62 15.77 17.87
C ASP A 142 0.91 15.92 17.73
N ALA A 143 1.67 15.36 18.67
CA ALA A 143 3.12 15.32 18.54
C ALA A 143 3.58 14.50 17.31
N THR A 144 2.83 13.47 16.92
CA THR A 144 3.11 12.67 15.73
C THR A 144 2.89 13.45 14.44
N LEU A 145 1.87 14.33 14.39
CA LEU A 145 1.60 15.15 13.20
C LEU A 145 2.79 16.03 12.82
N GLU A 146 3.50 16.61 13.79
CA GLU A 146 4.70 17.43 13.55
C GLU A 146 5.82 16.62 12.87
N LEU A 147 5.96 15.34 13.23
CA LEU A 147 6.96 14.47 12.60
C LEU A 147 6.51 14.04 11.20
N TYR A 148 5.23 13.78 11.00
CA TYR A 148 4.67 13.42 9.69
C TYR A 148 4.87 14.53 8.66
N THR A 149 4.77 15.81 9.05
CA THR A 149 5.07 16.93 8.16
C THR A 149 6.52 16.91 7.67
N ARG A 150 7.47 16.60 8.56
CA ARG A 150 8.89 16.47 8.21
C ARG A 150 9.14 15.31 7.25
N VAL A 151 8.51 14.16 7.50
CA VAL A 151 8.63 12.98 6.63
C VAL A 151 8.09 13.30 5.23
N ALA A 152 6.90 13.92 5.16
CA ALA A 152 6.27 14.29 3.89
C ALA A 152 7.18 15.18 3.03
N VAL A 153 7.71 16.25 3.61
CA VAL A 153 8.62 17.17 2.92
C VAL A 153 9.91 16.46 2.49
N ALA A 154 10.51 15.64 3.36
CA ALA A 154 11.73 14.90 3.02
C ALA A 154 11.51 13.86 1.89
N GLN A 155 10.34 13.22 1.83
CA GLN A 155 9.98 12.29 0.76
C GLN A 155 9.72 13.03 -0.56
N ALA A 156 9.01 14.16 -0.54
CA ALA A 156 8.78 15.00 -1.72
C ALA A 156 10.10 15.56 -2.27
N GLU A 157 10.98 16.10 -1.41
CA GLU A 157 12.32 16.56 -1.77
C GLU A 157 13.18 15.44 -2.38
N ALA A 158 12.98 14.20 -1.93
CA ALA A 158 13.66 13.05 -2.48
C ALA A 158 13.08 12.54 -3.81
N GLY A 159 12.00 13.13 -4.31
CA GLY A 159 11.41 12.83 -5.61
C GLY A 159 10.21 11.87 -5.57
N ALA A 160 9.59 11.65 -4.41
CA ALA A 160 8.31 10.96 -4.35
C ALA A 160 7.22 11.78 -5.06
N ALA A 161 6.53 11.17 -6.03
CA ALA A 161 5.35 11.76 -6.66
C ALA A 161 4.11 11.65 -5.75
N VAL A 162 4.10 10.64 -4.87
CA VAL A 162 3.01 10.36 -3.94
C VAL A 162 3.57 10.07 -2.55
N VAL A 163 3.04 10.76 -1.55
CA VAL A 163 3.24 10.41 -0.14
C VAL A 163 2.00 9.71 0.38
N ALA A 164 2.19 8.62 1.12
CA ALA A 164 1.09 7.74 1.51
C ALA A 164 1.02 7.56 3.04
N PRO A 165 0.37 8.51 3.77
CA PRO A 165 0.28 8.46 5.22
C PRO A 165 -0.50 7.24 5.69
N SER A 166 0.18 6.34 6.40
CA SER A 166 -0.36 5.05 6.82
C SER A 166 -0.55 4.88 8.33
N GLY A 167 -0.32 5.94 9.10
CA GLY A 167 -0.36 5.89 10.57
C GLY A 167 -1.73 6.01 11.20
N MET A 168 -2.74 6.48 10.47
CA MET A 168 -4.10 6.70 10.99
C MET A 168 -4.16 7.74 12.13
N MET A 169 -3.37 8.80 12.05
CA MET A 169 -3.46 9.91 13.01
C MET A 169 -4.57 10.87 12.59
N ASP A 170 -5.37 11.30 13.56
CA ASP A 170 -6.41 12.30 13.32
C ASP A 170 -5.78 13.61 12.81
N GLY A 171 -6.23 14.11 11.64
CA GLY A 171 -5.71 15.34 11.04
C GLY A 171 -4.39 15.17 10.25
N GLN A 172 -3.88 13.94 10.06
CA GLN A 172 -2.62 13.71 9.37
C GLN A 172 -2.60 14.29 7.96
N VAL A 173 -3.69 14.17 7.20
CA VAL A 173 -3.76 14.66 5.82
C VAL A 173 -3.67 16.18 5.78
N ALA A 174 -4.42 16.90 6.64
CA ALA A 174 -4.36 18.36 6.71
C ALA A 174 -2.95 18.87 7.07
N ALA A 175 -2.31 18.24 8.07
CA ALA A 175 -0.95 18.60 8.48
C ALA A 175 0.06 18.40 7.35
N ILE A 176 0.00 17.25 6.68
CA ILE A 176 0.89 16.91 5.56
C ILE A 176 0.66 17.85 4.37
N ARG A 177 -0.60 18.10 3.97
CA ARG A 177 -0.90 18.98 2.84
C ARG A 177 -0.40 20.39 3.11
N GLY A 178 -0.67 20.92 4.30
CA GLY A 178 -0.17 22.25 4.67
C GLY A 178 1.35 22.37 4.63
N ALA A 179 2.07 21.36 5.11
CA ALA A 179 3.54 21.37 5.09
C ALA A 179 4.13 21.25 3.68
N LEU A 180 3.51 20.43 2.81
CA LEU A 180 3.93 20.29 1.42
C LEU A 180 3.72 21.59 0.65
N ASP A 181 2.57 22.26 0.83
CA ASP A 181 2.24 23.54 0.19
C ASP A 181 3.19 24.66 0.65
N GLU A 182 3.46 24.74 1.97
CA GLU A 182 4.40 25.71 2.53
C GLU A 182 5.83 25.51 1.99
N ALA A 183 6.21 24.26 1.77
CA ALA A 183 7.52 23.90 1.20
C ALA A 183 7.56 23.97 -0.35
N SER A 184 6.46 24.40 -1.01
CA SER A 184 6.33 24.47 -2.48
C SER A 184 6.37 23.11 -3.19
N TYR A 185 5.85 22.07 -2.53
CA TYR A 185 5.59 20.73 -3.10
C TYR A 185 4.08 20.52 -3.35
N ASP A 186 3.41 21.52 -3.86
CA ASP A 186 1.98 21.57 -4.12
C ASP A 186 1.48 20.56 -5.17
N GLU A 187 2.38 20.05 -6.02
CA GLU A 187 2.09 18.96 -6.98
C GLU A 187 2.25 17.55 -6.38
N THR A 188 2.74 17.41 -5.13
CA THR A 188 2.88 16.09 -4.50
C THR A 188 1.51 15.55 -4.09
N ILE A 189 1.18 14.37 -4.61
CA ILE A 189 -0.09 13.67 -4.35
C ILE A 189 -0.10 13.08 -2.93
N ILE A 190 -1.24 13.15 -2.24
CA ILE A 190 -1.48 12.47 -0.96
C ILE A 190 -2.41 11.27 -1.21
N LEU A 191 -1.88 10.05 -1.02
CA LEU A 191 -2.63 8.80 -1.00
C LEU A 191 -2.92 8.42 0.46
N ALA A 192 -4.07 8.81 0.99
CA ALA A 192 -4.43 8.57 2.37
C ALA A 192 -4.86 7.12 2.61
N TYR A 193 -4.28 6.46 3.62
CA TYR A 193 -4.80 5.18 4.13
C TYR A 193 -6.06 5.44 4.97
N ALA A 194 -7.09 5.98 4.34
CA ALA A 194 -8.29 6.52 4.97
C ALA A 194 -9.15 5.46 5.69
N ALA A 195 -9.07 4.21 5.25
CA ALA A 195 -9.78 3.09 5.87
C ALA A 195 -8.80 1.93 6.13
N LYS A 196 -7.93 2.09 7.13
CA LYS A 196 -6.97 1.06 7.55
C LYS A 196 -7.43 0.40 8.83
N TYR A 197 -7.77 -0.86 8.72
CA TYR A 197 -8.27 -1.68 9.84
C TYR A 197 -7.14 -2.39 10.58
N ALA A 198 -7.27 -2.50 11.90
CA ALA A 198 -6.45 -3.42 12.69
C ALA A 198 -6.71 -4.86 12.22
N SER A 199 -5.67 -5.55 11.76
CA SER A 199 -5.82 -6.85 11.10
C SER A 199 -4.72 -7.83 11.46
N GLY A 200 -5.09 -9.11 11.59
CA GLY A 200 -4.16 -10.24 11.67
C GLY A 200 -3.39 -10.50 10.37
N LEU A 201 -3.80 -9.87 9.25
CA LEU A 201 -3.20 -10.08 7.92
C LEU A 201 -1.89 -9.29 7.70
N TYR A 202 -1.39 -8.55 8.71
CA TYR A 202 -0.15 -7.76 8.59
C TYR A 202 1.11 -8.50 9.05
N GLY A 203 1.00 -9.78 9.45
CA GLY A 203 2.14 -10.56 9.93
C GLY A 203 3.36 -10.54 8.99
N PRO A 204 3.21 -10.93 7.71
CA PRO A 204 4.33 -10.94 6.78
C PRO A 204 4.95 -9.56 6.50
N PHE A 205 4.14 -8.50 6.52
CA PHE A 205 4.65 -7.13 6.41
C PHE A 205 5.57 -6.77 7.59
N ARG A 206 5.19 -7.13 8.82
CA ARG A 206 6.01 -6.86 10.01
C ARG A 206 7.38 -7.54 9.92
N GLU A 207 7.43 -8.78 9.45
CA GLU A 207 8.70 -9.45 9.16
C GLU A 207 9.50 -8.68 8.09
N ALA A 208 8.84 -8.26 7.00
CA ALA A 208 9.49 -7.55 5.91
C ALA A 208 10.19 -6.28 6.37
N VAL A 209 9.60 -5.50 7.26
CA VAL A 209 10.16 -4.24 7.77
C VAL A 209 10.86 -4.38 9.13
N GLY A 210 10.91 -5.58 9.70
CA GLY A 210 11.57 -5.83 10.99
C GLY A 210 10.94 -5.04 12.13
N VAL A 211 9.59 -5.00 12.20
CA VAL A 211 8.84 -4.30 13.25
C VAL A 211 8.26 -5.29 14.24
N GLU A 212 8.62 -5.10 15.51
CA GLU A 212 8.00 -5.73 16.65
C GLU A 212 7.39 -4.64 17.55
N ILE A 213 6.15 -4.85 17.99
CA ILE A 213 5.51 -3.91 18.92
C ILE A 213 5.97 -4.27 20.33
N GLU A 214 6.61 -3.31 20.99
CA GLU A 214 7.14 -3.49 22.35
C GLU A 214 6.02 -3.91 23.33
N GLY A 215 6.34 -4.83 24.22
CA GLY A 215 5.38 -5.35 25.23
C GLY A 215 4.25 -6.21 24.67
N GLY A 216 4.32 -6.65 23.40
CA GLY A 216 3.24 -7.46 22.77
C GLY A 216 1.96 -6.67 22.52
N GLY A 217 2.04 -5.34 22.44
CA GLY A 217 0.94 -4.43 22.17
C GLY A 217 0.32 -4.61 20.77
N ASN A 218 -0.72 -3.84 20.49
CA ASN A 218 -1.38 -3.81 19.20
C ASN A 218 -1.66 -2.38 18.77
N ARG A 219 -2.25 -2.19 17.61
CA ARG A 219 -2.53 -0.87 17.02
C ARG A 219 -4.02 -0.52 17.01
N THR A 220 -4.83 -1.23 17.81
CA THR A 220 -6.30 -1.04 17.83
C THR A 220 -6.73 0.31 18.42
N ALA A 221 -5.81 1.03 19.07
CA ALA A 221 -6.10 2.38 19.60
C ALA A 221 -6.17 3.46 18.51
N TYR A 222 -5.59 3.20 17.33
CA TYR A 222 -5.56 4.17 16.22
C TYR A 222 -5.89 3.58 14.84
N GLN A 223 -5.84 2.25 14.65
CA GLN A 223 -6.38 1.61 13.45
C GLN A 223 -7.85 1.23 13.67
N GLN A 224 -8.66 1.29 12.63
CA GLN A 224 -10.09 1.05 12.69
C GLN A 224 -10.43 -0.37 13.19
N ASP A 225 -11.54 -0.49 13.91
CA ASP A 225 -12.06 -1.77 14.36
C ASP A 225 -12.75 -2.51 13.19
N SER A 226 -12.37 -3.77 12.97
CA SER A 226 -12.93 -4.61 11.90
C SER A 226 -14.45 -4.77 11.94
N ARG A 227 -15.10 -4.45 13.05
CA ARG A 227 -16.56 -4.47 13.21
C ARG A 227 -17.25 -3.20 12.72
N ASN A 228 -16.49 -2.12 12.40
CA ASN A 228 -17.02 -0.79 12.13
C ASN A 228 -16.91 -0.44 10.64
N ARG A 229 -18.01 -0.64 9.91
CA ARG A 229 -18.10 -0.31 8.47
C ARG A 229 -18.31 1.20 8.24
N ARG A 230 -19.18 1.84 9.03
CA ARG A 230 -19.56 3.24 8.82
C ARG A 230 -18.45 4.24 9.18
N GLU A 231 -17.52 3.83 10.01
CA GLU A 231 -16.36 4.62 10.41
C GLU A 231 -15.47 4.93 9.20
N ALA A 232 -15.22 3.93 8.34
CA ALA A 232 -14.43 4.09 7.12
C ALA A 232 -14.91 5.23 6.22
N LEU A 233 -16.22 5.37 6.04
CA LEU A 233 -16.77 6.45 5.21
C LEU A 233 -16.57 7.82 5.87
N ARG A 234 -16.71 7.91 7.20
CA ARG A 234 -16.47 9.16 7.93
C ARG A 234 -15.01 9.59 7.83
N GLU A 235 -14.07 8.67 8.04
CA GLU A 235 -12.63 8.93 7.94
C GLU A 235 -12.23 9.32 6.51
N ALA A 236 -12.68 8.58 5.52
CA ALA A 236 -12.34 8.87 4.12
C ALA A 236 -12.90 10.24 3.66
N ARG A 237 -14.08 10.64 4.11
CA ARG A 237 -14.61 12.00 3.85
C ARG A 237 -13.77 13.07 4.52
N ALA A 238 -13.37 12.85 5.77
CA ALA A 238 -12.50 13.78 6.49
C ALA A 238 -11.14 13.93 5.80
N ASP A 239 -10.53 12.84 5.34
CA ASP A 239 -9.27 12.88 4.61
C ASP A 239 -9.40 13.63 3.27
N VAL A 240 -10.48 13.42 2.51
CA VAL A 240 -10.75 14.18 1.28
C VAL A 240 -10.96 15.66 1.57
N GLU A 241 -11.73 16.02 2.60
CA GLU A 241 -11.92 17.41 3.02
C GLU A 241 -10.62 18.08 3.49
N GLN A 242 -9.67 17.30 4.00
CA GLN A 242 -8.34 17.73 4.41
C GLN A 242 -7.32 17.81 3.28
N GLY A 243 -7.67 17.38 2.06
CA GLY A 243 -6.82 17.50 0.87
C GLY A 243 -6.15 16.20 0.42
N ALA A 244 -6.70 15.03 0.77
CA ALA A 244 -6.28 13.78 0.14
C ALA A 244 -6.73 13.75 -1.33
N ASP A 245 -5.81 13.44 -2.23
CA ASP A 245 -6.08 13.27 -3.67
C ASP A 245 -6.62 11.88 -3.99
N ILE A 246 -6.19 10.89 -3.22
CA ILE A 246 -6.54 9.48 -3.37
C ILE A 246 -6.82 8.91 -1.98
N VAL A 247 -7.83 8.05 -1.86
CA VAL A 247 -8.11 7.31 -0.61
C VAL A 247 -7.87 5.82 -0.78
N MET A 248 -7.49 5.14 0.31
CA MET A 248 -7.18 3.71 0.30
C MET A 248 -7.95 2.94 1.37
N VAL A 249 -8.41 1.74 0.98
CA VAL A 249 -8.92 0.71 1.90
C VAL A 249 -7.85 -0.36 2.13
N LYS A 250 -7.56 -0.68 3.39
CA LYS A 250 -6.58 -1.70 3.80
C LYS A 250 -7.07 -2.50 5.01
N PRO A 251 -7.14 -3.85 4.94
CA PRO A 251 -6.92 -4.75 3.81
C PRO A 251 -8.00 -4.69 2.71
N ALA A 252 -7.78 -5.38 1.57
CA ALA A 252 -8.72 -5.36 0.45
C ALA A 252 -9.82 -6.40 0.55
N MET A 253 -9.47 -7.71 0.59
CA MET A 253 -10.42 -8.80 0.35
C MET A 253 -11.50 -8.93 1.42
N THR A 254 -11.17 -8.68 2.67
CA THR A 254 -12.12 -8.76 3.78
C THR A 254 -12.96 -7.49 3.95
N TYR A 255 -12.74 -6.45 3.13
CA TYR A 255 -13.40 -5.15 3.18
C TYR A 255 -13.92 -4.66 1.84
N LEU A 256 -14.30 -5.61 0.93
CA LEU A 256 -14.89 -5.27 -0.37
C LEU A 256 -16.21 -4.49 -0.26
N ASP A 257 -16.94 -4.67 0.83
CA ASP A 257 -18.12 -3.90 1.17
C ASP A 257 -17.79 -2.44 1.45
N VAL A 258 -16.67 -2.18 2.16
CA VAL A 258 -16.14 -0.83 2.41
C VAL A 258 -15.68 -0.19 1.10
N VAL A 259 -14.90 -0.92 0.27
CA VAL A 259 -14.51 -0.44 -1.07
C VAL A 259 -15.73 -0.03 -1.88
N SER A 260 -16.78 -0.86 -1.88
CA SER A 260 -18.02 -0.58 -2.62
C SER A 260 -18.79 0.63 -2.07
N ASP A 261 -18.77 0.85 -0.75
CA ASP A 261 -19.42 2.02 -0.15
C ASP A 261 -18.65 3.30 -0.49
N LEU A 262 -17.33 3.31 -0.32
CA LEU A 262 -16.51 4.49 -0.64
C LEU A 262 -16.64 4.86 -2.11
N ARG A 263 -16.64 3.88 -3.04
CA ARG A 263 -16.84 4.13 -4.48
C ARG A 263 -18.16 4.83 -4.81
N ARG A 264 -19.22 4.58 -4.04
CA ARG A 264 -20.54 5.21 -4.27
C ARG A 264 -20.63 6.63 -3.72
N GLU A 265 -19.82 6.95 -2.75
CA GLU A 265 -19.93 8.16 -1.92
C GLU A 265 -18.83 9.18 -2.19
N LEU A 266 -17.72 8.77 -2.84
CA LEU A 266 -16.57 9.61 -3.11
C LEU A 266 -16.26 9.65 -4.60
N ASP A 267 -15.90 10.84 -5.09
CA ASP A 267 -15.53 11.08 -6.49
C ASP A 267 -14.01 11.06 -6.73
N VAL A 268 -13.20 10.92 -5.66
CA VAL A 268 -11.74 10.80 -5.77
C VAL A 268 -11.33 9.37 -6.16
N PRO A 269 -10.15 9.18 -6.76
CA PRO A 269 -9.62 7.85 -7.01
C PRO A 269 -9.53 7.01 -5.74
N LEU A 270 -9.88 5.72 -5.86
CA LEU A 270 -9.94 4.77 -4.77
C LEU A 270 -8.93 3.65 -4.98
N CYS A 271 -8.00 3.52 -4.06
CA CYS A 271 -7.06 2.41 -3.98
C CYS A 271 -7.55 1.33 -3.02
N ALA A 272 -7.17 0.09 -3.26
CA ALA A 272 -7.30 -0.97 -2.26
C ALA A 272 -5.97 -1.71 -2.12
N TYR A 273 -5.58 -2.04 -0.89
CA TYR A 273 -4.33 -2.75 -0.63
C TYR A 273 -4.60 -4.24 -0.39
N HIS A 274 -4.27 -5.06 -1.37
CA HIS A 274 -4.19 -6.51 -1.23
C HIS A 274 -2.92 -6.84 -0.44
N VAL A 275 -3.10 -7.05 0.88
CA VAL A 275 -2.01 -7.02 1.85
C VAL A 275 -1.20 -8.33 1.91
N SER A 276 -0.09 -8.25 2.63
CA SER A 276 0.89 -9.34 2.76
C SER A 276 0.30 -10.68 3.23
N GLY A 277 -0.65 -10.66 4.17
CA GLY A 277 -1.33 -11.88 4.63
C GLY A 277 -2.28 -12.46 3.58
N GLU A 278 -2.94 -11.63 2.79
CA GLU A 278 -3.78 -12.08 1.67
C GLU A 278 -2.93 -12.78 0.60
N TYR A 279 -1.79 -12.18 0.25
CA TYR A 279 -0.79 -12.80 -0.63
C TYR A 279 -0.27 -14.14 -0.06
N ALA A 280 0.21 -14.13 1.18
CA ALA A 280 0.80 -15.29 1.83
C ALA A 280 -0.17 -16.48 1.93
N MET A 281 -1.46 -16.23 2.21
CA MET A 281 -2.49 -17.27 2.24
C MET A 281 -2.65 -17.96 0.89
N VAL A 282 -2.66 -17.20 -0.22
CA VAL A 282 -2.76 -17.76 -1.58
C VAL A 282 -1.51 -18.57 -1.90
N LYS A 283 -0.31 -18.02 -1.66
CA LYS A 283 0.96 -18.72 -1.90
C LYS A 283 1.11 -20.00 -1.07
N ALA A 284 0.65 -19.99 0.18
CA ALA A 284 0.69 -21.18 1.03
C ALA A 284 -0.26 -22.29 0.54
N ALA A 285 -1.47 -21.93 0.11
CA ALA A 285 -2.43 -22.89 -0.43
C ALA A 285 -2.00 -23.44 -1.79
N ASP A 286 -1.42 -22.60 -2.65
CA ASP A 286 -0.85 -22.99 -3.93
C ASP A 286 0.33 -23.97 -3.77
N ALA A 287 1.26 -23.66 -2.89
CA ALA A 287 2.42 -24.52 -2.60
C ALA A 287 2.03 -25.91 -2.08
N ASN A 288 0.84 -26.06 -1.47
CA ASN A 288 0.27 -27.35 -1.04
C ASN A 288 -0.58 -28.01 -2.15
N GLY A 289 -0.72 -27.41 -3.33
CA GLY A 289 -1.53 -27.94 -4.43
C GLY A 289 -3.04 -27.94 -4.17
N TRP A 290 -3.53 -27.13 -3.24
CA TRP A 290 -4.96 -27.08 -2.90
C TRP A 290 -5.74 -26.13 -3.82
N ILE A 291 -5.07 -25.15 -4.40
CA ILE A 291 -5.64 -24.18 -5.33
C ILE A 291 -4.65 -23.93 -6.48
N ASP A 292 -5.15 -23.35 -7.57
CA ASP A 292 -4.34 -22.66 -8.57
C ASP A 292 -4.14 -21.21 -8.10
N GLY A 293 -2.94 -20.92 -7.59
CA GLY A 293 -2.64 -19.62 -6.95
C GLY A 293 -2.77 -18.45 -7.91
N THR A 294 -2.33 -18.61 -9.15
CA THR A 294 -2.44 -17.54 -10.17
C THR A 294 -3.91 -17.25 -10.51
N ALA A 295 -4.72 -18.29 -10.74
CA ALA A 295 -6.14 -18.14 -11.01
C ALA A 295 -6.87 -17.45 -9.84
N VAL A 296 -6.57 -17.84 -8.59
CA VAL A 296 -7.17 -17.25 -7.38
C VAL A 296 -6.72 -15.79 -7.23
N ALA A 297 -5.45 -15.46 -7.46
CA ALA A 297 -4.97 -14.08 -7.40
C ALA A 297 -5.68 -13.19 -8.44
N ILE A 298 -5.83 -13.65 -9.68
CA ILE A 298 -6.61 -12.93 -10.72
C ILE A 298 -8.06 -12.74 -10.27
N GLU A 299 -8.70 -13.77 -9.69
CA GLU A 299 -10.08 -13.68 -9.21
C GLU A 299 -10.22 -12.65 -8.08
N GLN A 300 -9.30 -12.67 -7.10
CA GLN A 300 -9.29 -11.74 -5.97
C GLN A 300 -9.10 -10.29 -6.44
N LEU A 301 -8.09 -10.01 -7.29
CA LEU A 301 -7.87 -8.65 -7.77
C LEU A 301 -8.99 -8.16 -8.70
N THR A 302 -9.59 -9.07 -9.49
CA THR A 302 -10.82 -8.76 -10.24
C THR A 302 -11.97 -8.41 -9.30
N ALA A 303 -12.11 -9.10 -8.16
CA ALA A 303 -13.14 -8.80 -7.17
C ALA A 303 -12.92 -7.42 -6.51
N VAL A 304 -11.68 -7.05 -6.23
CA VAL A 304 -11.30 -5.72 -5.71
C VAL A 304 -11.67 -4.63 -6.72
N ARG A 305 -11.29 -4.79 -8.01
CA ARG A 305 -11.65 -3.86 -9.08
C ARG A 305 -13.18 -3.76 -9.26
N ARG A 306 -13.87 -4.91 -9.26
CA ARG A 306 -15.34 -4.97 -9.37
C ARG A 306 -16.04 -4.30 -8.19
N ALA A 307 -15.45 -4.32 -6.99
CA ALA A 307 -15.96 -3.60 -5.84
C ALA A 307 -15.86 -2.08 -5.99
N GLY A 308 -14.95 -1.58 -6.86
CA GLY A 308 -14.86 -0.16 -7.20
C GLY A 308 -13.48 0.48 -7.04
N ALA A 309 -12.44 -0.27 -6.68
CA ALA A 309 -11.09 0.26 -6.66
C ALA A 309 -10.63 0.65 -8.07
N ASP A 310 -9.98 1.81 -8.22
CA ASP A 310 -9.41 2.28 -9.49
C ASP A 310 -8.06 1.63 -9.77
N PHE A 311 -7.29 1.30 -8.72
CA PHE A 311 -6.05 0.54 -8.81
C PHE A 311 -5.80 -0.23 -7.50
N VAL A 312 -4.83 -1.15 -7.52
CA VAL A 312 -4.58 -2.07 -6.40
C VAL A 312 -3.10 -2.10 -6.06
N LEU A 313 -2.78 -1.84 -4.79
CA LEU A 313 -1.48 -2.22 -4.24
C LEU A 313 -1.48 -3.73 -3.99
N THR A 314 -0.52 -4.46 -4.57
CA THR A 314 -0.48 -5.91 -4.43
C THR A 314 0.92 -6.49 -4.58
N TYR A 315 1.22 -7.49 -3.77
CA TYR A 315 2.44 -8.30 -3.90
C TYR A 315 2.43 -9.21 -5.14
N PHE A 316 1.29 -9.39 -5.78
CA PHE A 316 1.18 -10.10 -7.06
C PHE A 316 1.49 -9.22 -8.29
N ALA A 317 1.84 -7.96 -8.14
CA ALA A 317 1.94 -6.99 -9.23
C ALA A 317 2.80 -7.51 -10.39
N ARG A 318 4.02 -7.97 -10.12
CA ARG A 318 4.94 -8.47 -11.16
C ARG A 318 4.43 -9.76 -11.80
N GLU A 319 4.10 -10.77 -10.98
CA GLU A 319 3.66 -12.08 -11.44
C GLU A 319 2.43 -12.00 -12.35
N LEU A 320 1.44 -11.20 -11.93
CA LEU A 320 0.22 -11.05 -12.71
C LEU A 320 0.38 -10.11 -13.91
N ALA A 321 1.23 -9.08 -13.83
CA ALA A 321 1.53 -8.26 -14.99
C ALA A 321 2.18 -9.08 -16.11
N GLU A 322 3.13 -9.96 -15.77
CA GLU A 322 3.75 -10.88 -16.72
C GLU A 322 2.74 -11.91 -17.30
N GLU A 323 1.80 -12.41 -16.47
CA GLU A 323 0.77 -13.36 -16.90
C GLU A 323 -0.28 -12.71 -17.83
N LEU A 324 -0.75 -11.51 -17.49
CA LEU A 324 -1.75 -10.77 -18.26
C LEU A 324 -1.22 -10.25 -19.61
N SER A 325 0.10 -10.19 -19.77
CA SER A 325 0.75 -9.74 -21.01
C SER A 325 1.00 -10.87 -22.02
N ARG A 326 0.70 -12.13 -21.64
CA ARG A 326 0.80 -13.32 -22.52
C ARG A 326 -0.46 -13.49 -23.36
#